data_418f8f3fa1f48fa0c4fc5859d320c684
#
_entry.id   418f8f3fa1f48fa0c4fc5859d320c684
#
_cell.length_a   1.000
_cell.length_b   1.000
_cell.length_c   1.000
_cell.angle_alpha   90.00
_cell.angle_beta   90.00
_cell.angle_gamma   90.00
#
_symmetry.space_group_name_H-M   'P 1'
#
loop_
_entity.id
_entity.type
_entity.pdbx_description
1 polymer ?
#
loop_
_entity_poly.entity_id
_entity_poly.type
_entity_poly.pdbx_seq_one_letter_code
_entity_poly.pdbx_strand_id
1 'polypeptide(L)'
;AFVITQGTHVHYTMDGGRSWKWFSVPLLANGAGVEPMKFHPRHPSWVLWIGSPDCFKYACTTELWYATVEGYAKWSRVATHVRKCAFVETRDFPAEDERAIVCEKPQKQGFDIVVGDAFFTRRQRTVMRGVLGFSVFSQYMIVAQPVGMSLHMYVSMDARTFAPISLPHSLRLDHSAYTVLDSVTRAVFLHVTTQAAQWGDIIKSNSNGTYFASSLGRVNRDAHGFVDFEKMQGLDGIALANLVSNTHEAILSGRKALRTVITHNDGSLWKSIPAPPVDSSGRAYECQHVGCNLHLHNLLERPDHLLKPTS
;
A
#
# COMPACT_ATOMS: atom_id res chain seq x y z
N ALA A 1 8.69 -4.37 -17.00
CA ALA A 1 7.92 -3.17 -16.63
C ALA A 1 6.67 -3.07 -17.48
N PHE A 2 5.62 -2.40 -16.96
CA PHE A 2 4.36 -2.14 -17.64
C PHE A 2 4.06 -0.64 -17.59
N VAL A 3 3.52 -0.11 -18.69
CA VAL A 3 3.05 1.28 -18.80
C VAL A 3 1.59 1.26 -19.24
N ILE A 4 0.72 1.73 -18.36
CA ILE A 4 -0.71 1.89 -18.63
C ILE A 4 -0.91 3.27 -19.24
N THR A 5 -1.51 3.33 -20.43
CA THR A 5 -1.80 4.58 -21.11
C THR A 5 -3.21 5.07 -20.78
N GLN A 6 -3.57 6.25 -21.26
CA GLN A 6 -4.94 6.78 -21.16
C GLN A 6 -5.94 6.04 -22.08
N GLY A 7 -5.45 5.16 -22.95
CA GLY A 7 -6.27 4.34 -23.84
C GLY A 7 -6.44 2.91 -23.34
N THR A 8 -6.83 2.02 -24.26
CA THR A 8 -7.00 0.59 -24.03
C THR A 8 -5.76 -0.24 -24.38
N HIS A 9 -4.58 0.38 -24.43
CA HIS A 9 -3.32 -0.29 -24.70
C HIS A 9 -2.42 -0.23 -23.47
N VAL A 10 -1.88 -1.38 -23.10
CA VAL A 10 -0.84 -1.51 -22.06
C VAL A 10 0.45 -1.90 -22.75
N HIS A 11 1.49 -1.09 -22.57
CA HIS A 11 2.81 -1.37 -23.07
C HIS A 11 3.62 -2.12 -22.02
N TYR A 12 4.44 -3.06 -22.45
CA TYR A 12 5.31 -3.80 -21.52
C TYR A 12 6.66 -4.13 -22.14
N THR A 13 7.63 -4.27 -21.28
CA THR A 13 8.99 -4.72 -21.61
C THR A 13 9.40 -5.88 -20.72
N MET A 14 10.13 -6.85 -21.29
CA MET A 14 10.71 -7.99 -20.59
C MET A 14 12.24 -7.95 -20.57
N ASP A 15 12.85 -6.96 -21.22
CA ASP A 15 14.29 -6.83 -21.42
C ASP A 15 14.89 -5.54 -20.84
N GLY A 16 14.25 -5.00 -19.80
CA GLY A 16 14.72 -3.78 -19.13
C GLY A 16 14.48 -2.49 -19.93
N GLY A 17 13.48 -2.48 -20.81
CA GLY A 17 13.11 -1.30 -21.60
C GLY A 17 13.80 -1.20 -22.96
N ARG A 18 14.55 -2.22 -23.37
CA ARG A 18 15.23 -2.23 -24.68
C ARG A 18 14.25 -2.44 -25.83
N SER A 19 13.21 -3.26 -25.61
CA SER A 19 12.10 -3.40 -26.53
C SER A 19 10.77 -3.30 -25.80
N TRP A 20 9.74 -2.81 -26.50
CA TRP A 20 8.42 -2.64 -25.98
C TRP A 20 7.41 -3.37 -26.86
N LYS A 21 6.53 -4.13 -26.21
CA LYS A 21 5.36 -4.76 -26.82
C LYS A 21 4.11 -4.13 -26.20
N TRP A 22 2.95 -4.41 -26.75
CA TRP A 22 1.69 -3.97 -26.21
C TRP A 22 0.61 -5.05 -26.33
N PHE A 23 -0.41 -4.93 -25.51
CA PHE A 23 -1.65 -5.71 -25.63
C PHE A 23 -2.84 -4.80 -25.34
N SER A 24 -4.01 -5.20 -25.86
CA SER A 24 -5.25 -4.47 -25.60
C SER A 24 -5.93 -4.96 -24.33
N VAL A 25 -6.49 -4.02 -23.57
CA VAL A 25 -7.36 -4.28 -22.40
C VAL A 25 -8.81 -3.98 -22.77
N PRO A 26 -9.80 -4.64 -22.10
CA PRO A 26 -11.20 -4.57 -22.48
C PRO A 26 -11.82 -3.17 -22.35
N LEU A 27 -11.39 -2.41 -21.36
CA LEU A 27 -11.94 -1.11 -20.98
C LEU A 27 -10.83 -0.14 -20.59
N LEU A 28 -11.13 1.14 -20.55
CA LEU A 28 -10.23 2.14 -19.97
C LEU A 28 -9.93 1.79 -18.50
N ALA A 29 -8.74 2.13 -18.04
CA ALA A 29 -8.38 1.99 -16.63
C ALA A 29 -9.39 2.77 -15.77
N ASN A 30 -9.79 2.20 -14.61
CA ASN A 30 -10.72 2.89 -13.74
C ASN A 30 -10.08 4.15 -13.16
N GLY A 31 -10.89 5.22 -13.04
CA GLY A 31 -10.47 6.51 -12.48
C GLY A 31 -10.60 6.61 -10.95
N ALA A 32 -10.84 5.50 -10.24
CA ALA A 32 -11.12 5.50 -8.80
C ALA A 32 -9.86 5.60 -7.90
N GLY A 33 -8.71 5.94 -8.48
CA GLY A 33 -7.44 6.07 -7.73
C GLY A 33 -6.89 4.74 -7.19
N VAL A 34 -7.33 3.61 -7.75
CA VAL A 34 -6.83 2.27 -7.43
C VAL A 34 -6.08 1.70 -8.62
N GLU A 35 -5.10 0.85 -8.35
CA GLU A 35 -4.32 0.20 -9.40
C GLU A 35 -5.22 -0.68 -10.26
N PRO A 36 -5.31 -0.44 -11.58
CA PRO A 36 -6.25 -1.13 -12.45
C PRO A 36 -5.80 -2.55 -12.84
N MET A 37 -4.52 -2.88 -12.67
CA MET A 37 -3.92 -4.13 -13.09
C MET A 37 -3.23 -4.84 -11.94
N LYS A 38 -3.53 -6.13 -11.72
CA LYS A 38 -2.90 -6.97 -10.70
C LYS A 38 -2.46 -8.30 -11.31
N PHE A 39 -1.21 -8.67 -11.09
CA PHE A 39 -0.66 -9.95 -11.48
C PHE A 39 -0.78 -10.97 -10.38
N HIS A 40 -0.95 -12.23 -10.78
CA HIS A 40 -0.86 -13.33 -9.82
C HIS A 40 0.60 -13.57 -9.43
N PRO A 41 0.90 -13.78 -8.15
CA PRO A 41 2.29 -13.85 -7.67
C PRO A 41 3.06 -15.07 -8.18
N ARG A 42 2.37 -16.19 -8.48
CA ARG A 42 2.98 -17.44 -8.97
C ARG A 42 2.71 -17.74 -10.44
N HIS A 43 1.70 -17.11 -11.02
CA HIS A 43 1.31 -17.31 -12.42
C HIS A 43 1.41 -15.98 -13.19
N PRO A 44 2.58 -15.63 -13.76
CA PRO A 44 2.79 -14.34 -14.41
C PRO A 44 1.85 -14.04 -15.59
N SER A 45 1.28 -15.08 -16.19
CA SER A 45 0.26 -14.94 -17.26
C SER A 45 -1.14 -14.63 -16.74
N TRP A 46 -1.39 -14.77 -15.43
CA TRP A 46 -2.69 -14.47 -14.85
C TRP A 46 -2.72 -13.01 -14.40
N VAL A 47 -3.63 -12.27 -14.95
CA VAL A 47 -3.75 -10.85 -14.68
C VAL A 47 -5.22 -10.48 -14.49
N LEU A 48 -5.48 -9.59 -13.54
CA LEU A 48 -6.75 -8.91 -13.33
C LEU A 48 -6.69 -7.53 -13.96
N TRP A 49 -7.79 -7.11 -14.56
CA TRP A 49 -8.00 -5.76 -15.05
C TRP A 49 -9.28 -5.20 -14.49
N ILE A 50 -9.20 -4.02 -13.88
CA ILE A 50 -10.36 -3.27 -13.38
C ILE A 50 -10.51 -2.04 -14.25
N GLY A 51 -11.49 -2.08 -15.10
CA GLY A 51 -11.77 -1.03 -16.07
C GLY A 51 -13.17 -0.45 -15.92
N SER A 52 -13.38 0.69 -16.55
CA SER A 52 -14.70 1.30 -16.65
C SER A 52 -14.99 1.74 -18.09
N PRO A 53 -16.20 1.48 -18.59
CA PRO A 53 -16.59 1.92 -19.91
C PRO A 53 -16.77 3.44 -20.01
N ASP A 54 -17.11 4.11 -18.91
CA ASP A 54 -17.41 5.54 -18.89
C ASP A 54 -17.15 6.14 -17.50
N CYS A 55 -15.92 6.63 -17.30
CA CYS A 55 -15.52 7.27 -16.02
C CYS A 55 -15.71 8.78 -15.97
N PHE A 56 -16.36 9.39 -16.97
CA PHE A 56 -16.60 10.83 -16.99
C PHE A 56 -17.88 11.24 -16.26
N LYS A 57 -18.67 10.29 -15.78
CA LYS A 57 -19.90 10.52 -15.00
C LYS A 57 -19.73 10.10 -13.55
N TYR A 58 -20.43 10.76 -12.66
CA TYR A 58 -20.44 10.53 -11.21
C TYR A 58 -20.75 9.10 -10.75
N ALA A 59 -21.15 8.20 -11.64
CA ALA A 59 -21.43 6.80 -11.40
C ALA A 59 -20.65 5.93 -12.39
N CYS A 60 -19.33 5.82 -12.19
CA CYS A 60 -18.52 4.86 -12.95
C CYS A 60 -18.90 3.44 -12.59
N THR A 61 -19.44 2.72 -13.57
CA THR A 61 -19.63 1.26 -13.45
C THR A 61 -18.31 0.59 -13.74
N THR A 62 -17.64 0.13 -12.71
CA THR A 62 -16.37 -0.61 -12.86
C THR A 62 -16.63 -2.08 -13.07
N GLU A 63 -15.81 -2.70 -13.90
CA GLU A 63 -15.87 -4.13 -14.22
C GLU A 63 -14.53 -4.81 -13.92
N LEU A 64 -14.61 -6.04 -13.42
CA LEU A 64 -13.47 -6.92 -13.25
C LEU A 64 -13.38 -7.87 -14.43
N TRP A 65 -12.21 -7.91 -15.04
CA TRP A 65 -11.82 -8.82 -16.10
C TRP A 65 -10.57 -9.58 -15.71
N TYR A 66 -10.39 -10.79 -16.24
CA TYR A 66 -9.15 -11.53 -16.09
C TYR A 66 -8.67 -12.11 -17.42
N ALA A 67 -7.37 -12.32 -17.52
CA ALA A 67 -6.73 -13.07 -18.57
C ALA A 67 -5.78 -14.11 -17.96
N THR A 68 -5.67 -15.28 -18.63
CA THR A 68 -4.80 -16.38 -18.20
C THR A 68 -3.91 -16.89 -19.31
N VAL A 69 -4.06 -16.33 -20.51
CA VAL A 69 -3.33 -16.75 -21.72
C VAL A 69 -2.11 -15.87 -21.88
N GLU A 70 -0.98 -16.45 -22.24
CA GLU A 70 0.24 -15.74 -22.56
C GLU A 70 -0.02 -14.70 -23.65
N GLY A 71 0.56 -13.50 -23.49
CA GLY A 71 0.31 -12.35 -24.37
C GLY A 71 -1.00 -11.61 -24.11
N TYR A 72 -1.81 -12.01 -23.12
CA TYR A 72 -3.04 -11.35 -22.68
C TYR A 72 -4.06 -11.10 -23.80
N ALA A 73 -4.15 -12.07 -24.73
CA ALA A 73 -4.97 -11.94 -25.93
C ALA A 73 -6.46 -12.19 -25.69
N LYS A 74 -6.83 -12.84 -24.59
CA LYS A 74 -8.22 -13.21 -24.29
C LYS A 74 -8.62 -12.81 -22.89
N TRP A 75 -9.62 -11.93 -22.80
CA TRP A 75 -10.19 -11.43 -21.55
C TRP A 75 -11.57 -12.01 -21.28
N SER A 76 -11.84 -12.28 -20.02
CA SER A 76 -13.15 -12.75 -19.54
C SER A 76 -13.65 -11.82 -18.44
N ARG A 77 -14.87 -11.29 -18.61
CA ARG A 77 -15.55 -10.48 -17.59
C ARG A 77 -16.14 -11.38 -16.51
N VAL A 78 -15.96 -11.02 -15.24
CA VAL A 78 -16.42 -11.84 -14.10
C VAL A 78 -17.23 -11.09 -13.07
N ALA A 79 -17.09 -9.78 -12.99
CA ALA A 79 -17.87 -8.99 -12.04
C ALA A 79 -18.08 -7.56 -12.56
N THR A 80 -19.16 -6.95 -12.06
CA THR A 80 -19.48 -5.54 -12.24
C THR A 80 -19.67 -4.88 -10.87
N HIS A 81 -19.65 -3.56 -10.82
CA HIS A 81 -19.80 -2.79 -9.58
C HIS A 81 -18.76 -3.19 -8.52
N VAL A 82 -17.50 -3.19 -8.90
CA VAL A 82 -16.37 -3.41 -8.00
C VAL A 82 -15.45 -2.19 -8.05
N ARG A 83 -14.83 -1.80 -6.94
CA ARG A 83 -13.86 -0.69 -6.92
C ARG A 83 -12.43 -1.18 -7.03
N LYS A 84 -12.05 -2.14 -6.21
CA LYS A 84 -10.71 -2.71 -6.11
C LYS A 84 -10.81 -4.21 -6.00
N CYS A 85 -9.96 -4.92 -6.73
CA CYS A 85 -9.83 -6.37 -6.64
C CYS A 85 -8.36 -6.77 -6.62
N ALA A 86 -8.08 -7.91 -5.97
CA ALA A 86 -6.76 -8.52 -5.95
C ALA A 86 -6.89 -10.05 -5.90
N PHE A 87 -5.85 -10.77 -6.28
CA PHE A 87 -5.75 -12.17 -5.92
C PHE A 87 -5.64 -12.29 -4.40
N VAL A 88 -6.30 -13.27 -3.82
CA VAL A 88 -6.18 -13.59 -2.39
C VAL A 88 -4.78 -14.09 -2.11
N GLU A 89 -4.25 -14.90 -3.02
CA GLU A 89 -2.93 -15.46 -2.90
C GLU A 89 -1.85 -14.38 -3.09
N THR A 90 -0.86 -14.39 -2.20
CA THR A 90 0.40 -13.68 -2.38
C THR A 90 1.55 -14.70 -2.37
N ARG A 91 2.78 -14.25 -2.49
CA ARG A 91 3.96 -15.11 -2.40
C ARG A 91 4.00 -15.90 -1.08
N ASP A 92 3.59 -15.26 0.01
CA ASP A 92 3.68 -15.79 1.38
C ASP A 92 2.33 -16.15 2.00
N PHE A 93 1.23 -15.92 1.26
CA PHE A 93 -0.14 -16.19 1.68
C PHE A 93 -0.76 -17.22 0.72
N PRO A 94 -0.71 -18.51 1.04
CA PRO A 94 -1.32 -19.54 0.19
C PRO A 94 -2.85 -19.49 0.31
N ALA A 95 -3.54 -19.41 -0.82
CA ALA A 95 -4.98 -19.56 -0.87
C ALA A 95 -5.35 -21.04 -1.09
N GLU A 96 -6.51 -21.49 -0.60
CA GLU A 96 -7.04 -22.83 -0.90
C GLU A 96 -7.34 -23.00 -2.41
N ASP A 97 -7.84 -21.96 -3.05
CA ASP A 97 -7.94 -21.85 -4.50
C ASP A 97 -6.99 -20.73 -4.94
N GLU A 98 -5.94 -21.06 -5.66
CA GLU A 98 -5.00 -20.07 -6.21
C GLU A 98 -5.66 -19.02 -7.11
N ARG A 99 -6.85 -19.35 -7.66
CA ARG A 99 -7.70 -18.47 -8.48
C ARG A 99 -8.66 -17.62 -7.66
N ALA A 100 -8.56 -17.65 -6.32
CA ALA A 100 -9.43 -16.86 -5.46
C ALA A 100 -9.13 -15.38 -5.61
N ILE A 101 -10.18 -14.58 -5.72
CA ILE A 101 -10.12 -13.12 -5.85
C ILE A 101 -10.91 -12.48 -4.71
N VAL A 102 -10.37 -11.40 -4.15
CA VAL A 102 -11.06 -10.54 -3.22
C VAL A 102 -11.39 -9.21 -3.89
N CYS A 103 -12.63 -8.72 -3.70
CA CYS A 103 -13.09 -7.46 -4.25
C CYS A 103 -13.80 -6.60 -3.22
N GLU A 104 -13.70 -5.28 -3.39
CA GLU A 104 -14.56 -4.29 -2.77
C GLU A 104 -15.80 -4.07 -3.62
N LYS A 105 -16.97 -4.37 -3.07
CA LYS A 105 -18.27 -4.05 -3.69
C LYS A 105 -18.85 -2.80 -3.03
N PRO A 106 -19.08 -1.70 -3.77
CA PRO A 106 -19.66 -0.48 -3.22
C PRO A 106 -21.02 -0.72 -2.56
N GLN A 107 -21.24 -0.08 -1.42
CA GLN A 107 -22.50 -0.03 -0.68
C GLN A 107 -22.88 1.42 -0.42
N LYS A 108 -24.05 1.67 0.18
CA LYS A 108 -24.48 3.03 0.55
C LYS A 108 -23.48 3.74 1.48
N GLN A 109 -22.84 2.98 2.35
CA GLN A 109 -21.77 3.45 3.24
C GLN A 109 -20.61 2.46 3.19
N GLY A 110 -19.49 2.87 2.56
CA GLY A 110 -18.29 2.04 2.43
C GLY A 110 -18.41 0.90 1.42
N PHE A 111 -17.75 -0.18 1.71
CA PHE A 111 -17.63 -1.33 0.82
C PHE A 111 -17.87 -2.64 1.56
N ASP A 112 -18.42 -3.61 0.87
CA ASP A 112 -18.41 -5.00 1.32
C ASP A 112 -17.20 -5.72 0.70
N ILE A 113 -16.45 -6.44 1.52
CA ILE A 113 -15.37 -7.31 1.05
C ILE A 113 -15.95 -8.65 0.69
N VAL A 114 -15.83 -8.99 -0.57
CA VAL A 114 -16.33 -10.26 -1.12
C VAL A 114 -15.15 -11.08 -1.66
N VAL A 115 -15.05 -12.32 -1.23
CA VAL A 115 -14.09 -13.29 -1.74
C VAL A 115 -14.85 -14.30 -2.62
N GLY A 116 -14.30 -14.57 -3.80
CA GLY A 116 -14.86 -15.56 -4.74
C GLY A 116 -13.77 -16.49 -5.27
N ASP A 117 -14.10 -17.78 -5.39
CA ASP A 117 -13.22 -18.80 -5.93
C ASP A 117 -13.28 -18.85 -7.47
N ALA A 118 -12.35 -19.57 -8.12
CA ALA A 118 -12.29 -19.81 -9.55
C ALA A 118 -12.42 -18.54 -10.40
N PHE A 119 -11.51 -17.57 -10.21
CA PHE A 119 -11.54 -16.23 -10.80
C PHE A 119 -12.83 -15.46 -10.50
N PHE A 120 -13.33 -15.55 -9.26
CA PHE A 120 -14.54 -14.89 -8.79
C PHE A 120 -15.85 -15.39 -9.43
N THR A 121 -15.81 -16.53 -10.11
CA THR A 121 -17.00 -17.12 -10.78
C THR A 121 -17.79 -18.07 -9.89
N ARG A 122 -17.21 -18.52 -8.77
CA ARG A 122 -17.84 -19.49 -7.85
C ARG A 122 -17.70 -19.04 -6.39
N ARG A 123 -18.60 -19.57 -5.53
CA ARG A 123 -18.55 -19.44 -4.06
C ARG A 123 -18.27 -18.02 -3.57
N GLN A 124 -18.91 -17.03 -4.17
CA GLN A 124 -18.79 -15.67 -3.67
C GLN A 124 -19.37 -15.57 -2.26
N ARG A 125 -18.57 -15.07 -1.31
CA ARG A 125 -18.98 -14.85 0.07
C ARG A 125 -18.56 -13.46 0.53
N THR A 126 -19.45 -12.76 1.20
CA THR A 126 -19.10 -11.51 1.90
C THR A 126 -18.40 -11.89 3.21
N VAL A 127 -17.15 -11.49 3.34
CA VAL A 127 -16.32 -11.77 4.54
C VAL A 127 -16.35 -10.63 5.54
N MET A 128 -16.56 -9.39 5.08
CA MET A 128 -16.73 -8.22 5.96
C MET A 128 -17.60 -7.16 5.27
N ARG A 129 -18.37 -6.41 6.04
CA ARG A 129 -19.29 -5.39 5.53
C ARG A 129 -18.94 -4.01 6.05
N GLY A 130 -19.31 -2.96 5.27
CA GLY A 130 -19.23 -1.58 5.71
C GLY A 130 -17.79 -1.14 6.01
N VAL A 131 -16.82 -1.59 5.21
CA VAL A 131 -15.40 -1.26 5.38
C VAL A 131 -15.01 -0.06 4.53
N LEU A 132 -13.88 0.57 4.86
CA LEU A 132 -13.27 1.62 4.04
C LEU A 132 -12.45 1.06 2.89
N GLY A 133 -11.94 -0.15 3.05
CA GLY A 133 -11.14 -0.85 2.05
C GLY A 133 -10.31 -1.99 2.64
N PHE A 134 -9.56 -2.65 1.76
CA PHE A 134 -8.64 -3.71 2.14
C PHE A 134 -7.26 -3.53 1.48
N SER A 135 -6.28 -4.20 2.06
CA SER A 135 -4.96 -4.39 1.46
C SER A 135 -4.52 -5.85 1.62
N VAL A 136 -3.99 -6.44 0.54
CA VAL A 136 -3.40 -7.78 0.55
C VAL A 136 -1.91 -7.63 0.24
N PHE A 137 -1.07 -8.10 1.13
CA PHE A 137 0.38 -8.03 0.98
C PHE A 137 1.06 -9.06 1.87
N SER A 138 2.24 -9.54 1.45
CA SER A 138 2.97 -10.59 2.16
C SER A 138 2.03 -11.73 2.57
N GLN A 139 1.92 -12.04 3.86
CA GLN A 139 1.05 -13.09 4.41
C GLN A 139 -0.25 -12.56 5.01
N TYR A 140 -0.63 -11.31 4.75
CA TYR A 140 -1.73 -10.66 5.42
C TYR A 140 -2.74 -10.05 4.47
N MET A 141 -3.99 -10.09 4.89
CA MET A 141 -5.05 -9.23 4.42
C MET A 141 -5.49 -8.31 5.56
N ILE A 142 -5.37 -7.00 5.38
CA ILE A 142 -5.82 -6.01 6.35
C ILE A 142 -7.07 -5.32 5.83
N VAL A 143 -8.02 -5.11 6.73
CA VAL A 143 -9.29 -4.44 6.46
C VAL A 143 -9.51 -3.37 7.52
N ALA A 144 -10.00 -2.19 7.10
CA ALA A 144 -10.35 -1.09 7.99
C ALA A 144 -11.86 -0.84 7.97
N GLN A 145 -12.47 -0.82 9.15
CA GLN A 145 -13.91 -0.64 9.33
C GLN A 145 -14.21 0.55 10.24
N PRO A 146 -15.02 1.52 9.82
CA PRO A 146 -15.48 2.60 10.70
C PRO A 146 -16.47 2.05 11.71
N VAL A 147 -16.27 2.36 12.98
CA VAL A 147 -17.19 2.03 14.08
C VAL A 147 -17.42 3.28 14.91
N GLY A 148 -18.56 3.94 14.70
CA GLY A 148 -18.83 5.26 15.28
C GLY A 148 -17.82 6.28 14.77
N MET A 149 -17.11 6.95 15.68
CA MET A 149 -16.06 7.91 15.36
C MET A 149 -14.65 7.28 15.33
N SER A 150 -14.54 5.98 15.53
CA SER A 150 -13.26 5.26 15.56
C SER A 150 -13.09 4.39 14.33
N LEU A 151 -11.85 4.09 13.99
CA LEU A 151 -11.49 3.16 12.94
C LEU A 151 -10.93 1.88 13.55
N HIS A 152 -11.61 0.78 13.29
CA HIS A 152 -11.17 -0.53 13.72
C HIS A 152 -10.48 -1.25 12.56
N MET A 153 -9.37 -1.87 12.84
CA MET A 153 -8.63 -2.65 11.87
C MET A 153 -8.66 -4.12 12.20
N TYR A 154 -8.69 -4.92 11.15
CA TYR A 154 -8.70 -6.38 11.26
C TYR A 154 -7.65 -6.96 10.33
N VAL A 155 -7.04 -8.06 10.76
CA VAL A 155 -6.07 -8.81 9.97
C VAL A 155 -6.57 -10.24 9.76
N SER A 156 -6.29 -10.76 8.58
CA SER A 156 -6.56 -12.15 8.22
C SER A 156 -5.33 -12.76 7.56
N MET A 157 -5.10 -14.05 7.81
CA MET A 157 -4.06 -14.86 7.17
C MET A 157 -4.66 -15.96 6.27
N ASP A 158 -5.98 -15.99 6.11
CA ASP A 158 -6.72 -17.00 5.33
C ASP A 158 -7.84 -16.40 4.47
N ALA A 159 -8.02 -15.07 4.51
CA ALA A 159 -9.14 -14.34 3.91
C ALA A 159 -10.53 -14.83 4.33
N ARG A 160 -10.64 -15.50 5.50
CA ARG A 160 -11.89 -16.05 6.07
C ARG A 160 -12.13 -15.57 7.47
N THR A 161 -11.14 -15.76 8.33
CA THR A 161 -11.15 -15.36 9.74
C THR A 161 -10.41 -14.04 9.91
N PHE A 162 -11.05 -13.09 10.55
CA PHE A 162 -10.50 -11.75 10.79
C PHE A 162 -10.34 -11.52 12.29
N ALA A 163 -9.11 -11.32 12.73
CA ALA A 163 -8.78 -10.98 14.10
C ALA A 163 -8.66 -9.45 14.24
N PRO A 164 -9.14 -8.86 15.34
CA PRO A 164 -8.96 -7.42 15.57
C PRO A 164 -7.48 -7.10 15.79
N ILE A 165 -7.07 -5.96 15.28
CA ILE A 165 -5.72 -5.41 15.50
C ILE A 165 -5.73 -4.60 16.79
N SER A 166 -4.79 -4.91 17.69
CA SER A 166 -4.50 -4.13 18.89
C SER A 166 -3.36 -3.17 18.65
N LEU A 167 -3.62 -1.89 18.84
CA LEU A 167 -2.66 -0.82 18.68
C LEU A 167 -2.12 -0.35 20.03
N PRO A 168 -0.94 0.30 20.08
CA PRO A 168 -0.42 0.89 21.30
C PRO A 168 -1.42 1.87 21.92
N HIS A 169 -1.58 1.82 23.25
CA HIS A 169 -2.55 2.67 23.98
C HIS A 169 -2.31 4.18 23.81
N SER A 170 -1.10 4.58 23.43
CA SER A 170 -0.76 5.98 23.14
C SER A 170 -1.34 6.49 21.81
N LEU A 171 -1.74 5.59 20.93
CA LEU A 171 -2.32 5.91 19.64
C LEU A 171 -3.85 5.85 19.73
N ARG A 172 -4.48 6.98 20.02
CA ARG A 172 -5.94 7.10 19.91
C ARG A 172 -6.29 7.34 18.46
N LEU A 173 -7.15 6.49 17.94
CA LEU A 173 -7.50 6.43 16.53
C LEU A 173 -8.80 7.17 16.22
N ASP A 174 -8.90 8.40 16.69
CA ASP A 174 -9.99 9.28 16.28
C ASP A 174 -9.67 9.81 14.89
N HIS A 175 -10.36 9.28 13.87
CA HIS A 175 -10.26 9.71 12.45
C HIS A 175 -8.87 9.64 11.80
N SER A 176 -7.99 8.78 12.28
CA SER A 176 -6.63 8.66 11.76
C SER A 176 -6.61 7.92 10.42
N ALA A 177 -5.86 8.44 9.47
CA ALA A 177 -5.56 7.72 8.25
C ALA A 177 -4.42 6.73 8.50
N TYR A 178 -4.50 5.54 7.89
CA TYR A 178 -3.45 4.53 7.94
C TYR A 178 -2.87 4.34 6.55
N THR A 179 -1.60 4.15 6.49
CA THR A 179 -0.93 3.63 5.31
C THR A 179 -0.28 2.31 5.68
N VAL A 180 -0.59 1.27 4.93
CA VAL A 180 0.07 -0.02 5.09
C VAL A 180 1.37 0.03 4.33
N LEU A 181 2.46 -0.23 5.04
CA LEU A 181 3.82 -0.26 4.49
C LEU A 181 4.24 -1.72 4.37
N ASP A 182 4.76 -2.08 3.21
CA ASP A 182 5.20 -3.46 2.96
C ASP A 182 6.43 -3.83 3.80
N SER A 183 6.50 -5.09 4.24
CA SER A 183 7.62 -5.65 4.99
C SER A 183 8.09 -6.95 4.36
N VAL A 184 9.39 -7.21 4.42
CA VAL A 184 9.99 -8.47 3.94
C VAL A 184 10.15 -9.52 5.07
N THR A 185 9.88 -9.14 6.32
CA THR A 185 10.21 -9.95 7.51
C THR A 185 9.00 -10.55 8.20
N ARG A 186 7.89 -10.78 7.50
CA ARG A 186 6.64 -11.28 8.07
C ARG A 186 6.06 -10.40 9.19
N ALA A 187 6.35 -9.12 9.19
CA ALA A 187 5.72 -8.11 10.03
C ALA A 187 4.98 -7.11 9.15
N VAL A 188 3.99 -6.46 9.69
CA VAL A 188 3.29 -5.35 9.06
C VAL A 188 3.82 -4.06 9.64
N PHE A 189 4.20 -3.13 8.80
CA PHE A 189 4.37 -1.75 9.19
C PHE A 189 3.13 -0.96 8.83
N LEU A 190 2.64 -0.16 9.77
CA LEU A 190 1.58 0.80 9.54
C LEU A 190 2.09 2.19 9.85
N HIS A 191 1.83 3.13 8.96
CA HIS A 191 1.97 4.54 9.27
C HIS A 191 0.61 5.07 9.74
N VAL A 192 0.58 5.56 10.96
CA VAL A 192 -0.61 6.12 11.61
C VAL A 192 -0.44 7.63 11.70
N THR A 193 -1.32 8.39 11.05
CA THR A 193 -1.28 9.86 11.14
C THR A 193 -1.80 10.34 12.48
N THR A 194 -1.06 11.22 13.11
CA THR A 194 -1.45 11.99 14.27
C THR A 194 -2.11 13.32 13.87
N GLN A 195 -2.61 14.07 14.82
CA GLN A 195 -3.54 15.20 14.73
C GLN A 195 -3.37 16.22 13.58
N ALA A 196 -2.18 16.36 12.99
CA ALA A 196 -1.93 17.39 11.97
C ALA A 196 -1.93 16.88 10.53
N ALA A 197 -2.13 15.57 10.29
CA ALA A 197 -2.10 14.92 8.96
C ALA A 197 -0.79 15.13 8.15
N GLN A 198 0.22 15.81 8.70
CA GLN A 198 1.49 16.13 8.02
C GLN A 198 2.63 15.17 8.35
N TRP A 199 2.51 14.38 9.39
CA TRP A 199 3.39 13.29 9.80
C TRP A 199 2.63 12.31 10.67
N GLY A 200 3.23 11.17 10.94
CA GLY A 200 2.66 10.15 11.79
C GLY A 200 3.72 9.23 12.38
N ASP A 201 3.26 8.20 13.04
CA ASP A 201 4.11 7.22 13.68
C ASP A 201 4.07 5.91 12.91
N ILE A 202 5.23 5.30 12.72
CA ILE A 202 5.34 3.93 12.22
C ILE A 202 5.23 2.99 13.42
N ILE A 203 4.29 2.07 13.30
CA ILE A 203 4.11 0.96 14.22
C ILE A 203 4.35 -0.35 13.47
N LYS A 204 4.86 -1.34 14.18
CA LYS A 204 5.22 -2.66 13.65
C LYS A 204 4.44 -3.75 14.36
N SER A 205 3.94 -4.72 13.58
CA SER A 205 3.20 -5.86 14.14
C SER A 205 4.11 -6.96 14.66
N ASN A 206 3.50 -7.83 15.48
CA ASN A 206 4.00 -9.18 15.70
C ASN A 206 3.86 -10.04 14.42
N SER A 207 4.32 -11.28 14.44
CA SER A 207 4.29 -12.22 13.31
C SER A 207 2.88 -12.63 12.85
N ASN A 208 1.84 -12.38 13.66
CA ASN A 208 0.44 -12.67 13.33
C ASN A 208 -0.33 -11.44 12.85
N GLY A 209 0.31 -10.25 12.82
CA GLY A 209 -0.33 -9.02 12.43
C GLY A 209 -1.38 -8.46 13.41
N THR A 210 -1.49 -9.02 14.63
CA THR A 210 -2.57 -8.67 15.57
C THR A 210 -2.18 -7.64 16.62
N TYR A 211 -0.93 -7.63 17.06
CA TYR A 211 -0.42 -6.69 18.07
C TYR A 211 0.64 -5.81 17.47
N PHE A 212 0.54 -4.52 17.70
CA PHE A 212 1.48 -3.54 17.20
C PHE A 212 2.23 -2.84 18.34
N ALA A 213 3.49 -2.55 18.08
CA ALA A 213 4.35 -1.73 18.93
C ALA A 213 4.87 -0.52 18.16
N SER A 214 5.17 0.56 18.85
CA SER A 214 5.80 1.74 18.25
C SER A 214 7.19 1.40 17.74
N SER A 215 7.51 1.81 16.51
CA SER A 215 8.81 1.63 15.87
C SER A 215 9.51 2.97 15.69
N LEU A 216 8.82 3.95 15.09
CA LEU A 216 9.42 5.24 14.74
C LEU A 216 8.36 6.35 14.77
N GLY A 217 8.61 7.42 15.50
CA GLY A 217 7.70 8.57 15.57
C GLY A 217 8.05 9.68 14.58
N ARG A 218 7.04 10.51 14.28
CA ARG A 218 7.18 11.74 13.48
C ARG A 218 7.67 11.52 12.05
N VAL A 219 7.31 10.41 11.43
CA VAL A 219 7.65 10.11 10.03
C VAL A 219 6.87 11.04 9.11
N ASN A 220 7.56 11.63 8.15
CA ASN A 220 6.99 12.59 7.23
C ASN A 220 5.92 11.95 6.35
N ARG A 221 4.90 12.74 6.07
CA ARG A 221 3.83 12.45 5.11
C ARG A 221 3.55 13.70 4.30
N ASP A 222 3.45 13.60 3.00
CA ASP A 222 3.13 14.73 2.14
C ASP A 222 1.61 15.04 2.12
N ALA A 223 1.24 16.13 1.43
CA ALA A 223 -0.15 16.54 1.29
C ALA A 223 -1.00 15.55 0.47
N HIS A 224 -0.38 14.72 -0.36
CA HIS A 224 -1.05 13.68 -1.15
C HIS A 224 -1.23 12.38 -0.38
N GLY A 225 -0.60 12.27 0.80
CA GLY A 225 -0.68 11.10 1.65
C GLY A 225 0.46 10.10 1.47
N PHE A 226 1.48 10.42 0.70
CA PHE A 226 2.68 9.60 0.60
C PHE A 226 3.50 9.70 1.89
N VAL A 227 4.00 8.56 2.33
CA VAL A 227 4.84 8.43 3.53
C VAL A 227 6.28 8.30 3.10
N ASP A 228 7.16 9.06 3.74
CA ASP A 228 8.60 8.97 3.53
C ASP A 228 9.17 7.73 4.24
N PHE A 229 8.92 6.58 3.64
CA PHE A 229 9.42 5.29 4.08
C PHE A 229 9.81 4.47 2.86
N GLU A 230 10.98 3.86 2.87
CA GLU A 230 11.46 3.02 1.78
C GLU A 230 12.22 1.82 2.34
N LYS A 231 11.80 0.62 1.97
CA LYS A 231 12.57 -0.59 2.25
C LYS A 231 13.59 -0.83 1.14
N MET A 232 14.76 -1.28 1.53
CA MET A 232 15.82 -1.61 0.56
C MET A 232 15.53 -2.95 -0.10
N GLN A 233 15.30 -2.93 -1.41
CA GLN A 233 15.04 -4.15 -2.17
C GLN A 233 16.23 -5.12 -2.12
N GLY A 234 15.94 -6.37 -1.78
CA GLY A 234 16.96 -7.42 -1.66
C GLY A 234 17.82 -7.37 -0.40
N LEU A 235 17.52 -6.45 0.53
CA LEU A 235 18.18 -6.34 1.83
C LEU A 235 17.14 -6.39 2.96
N ASP A 236 16.92 -7.59 3.48
CA ASP A 236 15.93 -7.82 4.51
C ASP A 236 16.28 -7.08 5.81
N GLY A 237 15.28 -6.44 6.40
CA GLY A 237 15.43 -5.70 7.66
C GLY A 237 16.03 -4.31 7.52
N ILE A 238 16.39 -3.86 6.30
CA ILE A 238 16.90 -2.51 6.06
C ILE A 238 15.80 -1.64 5.46
N ALA A 239 15.55 -0.51 6.14
CA ALA A 239 14.63 0.52 5.65
C ALA A 239 15.12 1.92 6.01
N LEU A 240 14.66 2.89 5.23
CA LEU A 240 14.92 4.32 5.39
C LEU A 240 13.62 5.06 5.65
N ALA A 241 13.69 6.12 6.45
CA ALA A 241 12.55 7.01 6.65
C ALA A 241 13.02 8.45 6.88
N ASN A 242 12.19 9.42 6.50
CA ASN A 242 12.41 10.82 6.85
C ASN A 242 11.54 11.22 8.04
N LEU A 243 12.16 11.80 9.05
CA LEU A 243 11.50 12.34 10.24
C LEU A 243 11.32 13.85 10.12
N VAL A 244 10.21 14.35 10.63
CA VAL A 244 10.03 15.78 10.89
C VAL A 244 10.73 16.14 12.19
N SER A 245 11.85 16.87 12.12
CA SER A 245 12.69 17.21 13.27
C SER A 245 12.19 18.44 14.04
N ASN A 246 11.47 19.35 13.36
CA ASN A 246 10.96 20.62 13.90
C ASN A 246 9.43 20.63 14.04
N THR A 247 8.82 19.59 14.58
CA THR A 247 7.36 19.43 14.63
C THR A 247 6.61 20.64 15.19
N HIS A 248 7.14 21.26 16.26
CA HIS A 248 6.53 22.44 16.88
C HIS A 248 6.50 23.65 15.92
N GLU A 249 7.61 23.93 15.28
CA GLU A 249 7.72 25.00 14.30
C GLU A 249 6.90 24.70 13.04
N ALA A 250 6.90 23.45 12.61
CA ALA A 250 6.17 23.02 11.42
C ALA A 250 4.64 23.17 11.58
N ILE A 251 4.10 23.01 12.78
CA ILE A 251 2.68 23.28 13.08
C ILE A 251 2.35 24.76 12.84
N LEU A 252 3.25 25.67 13.23
CA LEU A 252 3.02 27.12 13.17
C LEU A 252 3.31 27.68 11.76
N SER A 253 4.38 27.23 11.14
CA SER A 253 4.88 27.80 9.87
C SER A 253 4.51 26.99 8.62
N GLY A 254 4.08 25.74 8.76
CA GLY A 254 3.90 24.79 7.67
C GLY A 254 5.22 24.29 7.07
N ARG A 255 6.39 24.75 7.56
CA ARG A 255 7.71 24.37 7.02
C ARG A 255 8.32 23.24 7.83
N LYS A 256 8.48 22.08 7.21
CA LYS A 256 9.07 20.90 7.83
C LYS A 256 10.58 20.84 7.58
N ALA A 257 11.37 20.59 8.63
CA ALA A 257 12.76 20.21 8.52
C ALA A 257 12.86 18.69 8.64
N LEU A 258 13.39 18.05 7.59
CA LEU A 258 13.44 16.61 7.47
C LEU A 258 14.84 16.07 7.81
N ARG A 259 14.89 14.88 8.40
CA ARG A 259 16.11 14.15 8.70
C ARG A 259 15.92 12.67 8.39
N THR A 260 16.83 12.09 7.59
CA THR A 260 16.79 10.68 7.25
C THR A 260 17.34 9.80 8.36
N VAL A 261 16.66 8.70 8.62
CA VAL A 261 17.11 7.63 9.52
C VAL A 261 17.06 6.29 8.79
N ILE A 262 17.91 5.38 9.25
CA ILE A 262 18.01 4.01 8.71
C ILE A 262 17.84 3.00 9.84
N THR A 263 17.19 1.89 9.55
CA THR A 263 17.19 0.70 10.37
C THR A 263 17.92 -0.44 9.64
N HIS A 264 18.59 -1.32 10.41
CA HIS A 264 19.21 -2.55 9.91
C HIS A 264 18.65 -3.80 10.63
N ASN A 265 17.66 -3.61 11.48
CA ASN A 265 17.04 -4.67 12.28
C ASN A 265 15.52 -4.57 12.27
N ASP A 266 14.98 -4.30 11.08
CA ASP A 266 13.55 -4.33 10.82
C ASP A 266 12.75 -3.39 11.72
N GLY A 267 13.23 -2.14 11.86
CA GLY A 267 12.55 -1.09 12.60
C GLY A 267 12.65 -1.18 14.13
N SER A 268 13.44 -2.10 14.68
CA SER A 268 13.65 -2.19 16.14
C SER A 268 14.55 -1.07 16.68
N LEU A 269 15.50 -0.62 15.86
CA LEU A 269 16.37 0.52 16.17
C LEU A 269 16.58 1.35 14.92
N TRP A 270 16.43 2.65 15.06
CA TRP A 270 16.66 3.62 13.99
C TRP A 270 17.84 4.53 14.33
N LYS A 271 18.71 4.79 13.36
CA LYS A 271 19.89 5.66 13.49
C LYS A 271 19.91 6.68 12.37
N SER A 272 20.42 7.86 12.66
CA SER A 272 20.75 8.85 11.62
C SER A 272 21.91 8.32 10.75
N ILE A 273 21.93 8.72 9.49
CA ILE A 273 23.01 8.36 8.57
C ILE A 273 24.12 9.41 8.73
N PRO A 274 25.30 9.05 9.27
CA PRO A 274 26.37 10.01 9.45
C PRO A 274 26.89 10.52 8.10
N ALA A 275 27.23 11.80 8.03
CA ALA A 275 27.91 12.33 6.87
C ALA A 275 29.32 11.72 6.77
N PRO A 276 29.80 11.37 5.57
CA PRO A 276 31.19 10.98 5.40
C PRO A 276 32.12 12.17 5.71
N PRO A 277 33.39 11.91 6.10
CA PRO A 277 34.31 12.99 6.46
C PRO A 277 34.65 13.93 5.29
N VAL A 278 34.54 13.42 4.06
CA VAL A 278 34.84 14.18 2.84
C VAL A 278 33.79 13.92 1.75
N ASP A 279 33.60 14.89 0.87
CA ASP A 279 32.75 14.75 -0.32
C ASP A 279 33.42 13.92 -1.42
N SER A 280 32.74 13.73 -2.54
CA SER A 280 33.25 12.97 -3.71
C SER A 280 34.50 13.61 -4.35
N SER A 281 34.80 14.88 -4.04
CA SER A 281 35.97 15.61 -4.51
C SER A 281 37.13 15.59 -3.50
N GLY A 282 36.99 14.89 -2.36
CA GLY A 282 37.96 14.82 -1.29
C GLY A 282 37.98 16.04 -0.37
N ARG A 283 37.01 16.97 -0.47
CA ARG A 283 36.93 18.13 0.39
C ARG A 283 36.16 17.79 1.66
N ALA A 284 36.62 18.26 2.82
CA ALA A 284 35.93 18.06 4.06
C ALA A 284 34.54 18.73 4.04
N TYR A 285 33.53 18.02 4.56
CA TYR A 285 32.25 18.64 4.81
C TYR A 285 32.40 19.66 5.96
N GLU A 286 31.84 20.85 5.77
CA GLU A 286 31.74 21.87 6.81
C GLU A 286 30.69 21.53 7.87
N CYS A 287 30.82 20.37 8.49
CA CYS A 287 29.95 19.90 9.56
C CYS A 287 30.45 20.42 10.91
N GLN A 288 30.27 21.70 11.16
CA GLN A 288 30.77 22.35 12.42
C GLN A 288 29.89 22.04 13.64
N HIS A 289 28.76 21.35 13.50
CA HIS A 289 27.84 21.10 14.61
C HIS A 289 27.63 19.60 14.87
N VAL A 290 27.49 19.26 16.16
CA VAL A 290 27.06 17.95 16.60
C VAL A 290 25.70 17.65 15.98
N GLY A 291 25.63 16.63 15.11
CA GLY A 291 24.37 16.21 14.48
C GLY A 291 24.29 16.37 12.95
N CYS A 292 25.40 16.61 12.28
CA CYS A 292 25.50 16.57 10.83
C CYS A 292 25.17 15.17 10.31
N ASN A 293 24.11 15.05 9.48
CA ASN A 293 23.64 13.78 8.97
C ASN A 293 23.30 13.92 7.49
N LEU A 294 23.44 12.84 6.73
CA LEU A 294 22.93 12.78 5.38
C LEU A 294 21.39 12.83 5.39
N HIS A 295 20.85 13.49 4.39
CA HIS A 295 19.43 13.52 4.10
C HIS A 295 19.17 13.02 2.70
N LEU A 296 18.20 12.07 2.56
CA LEU A 296 17.75 11.57 1.27
C LEU A 296 16.42 12.22 0.93
N HIS A 297 16.33 12.78 -0.27
CA HIS A 297 15.10 13.34 -0.80
C HIS A 297 14.25 12.26 -1.45
N ASN A 298 12.93 12.46 -1.49
CA ASN A 298 11.96 11.64 -2.22
C ASN A 298 11.90 10.15 -1.80
N LEU A 299 11.95 9.88 -0.50
CA LEU A 299 11.60 8.57 0.05
C LEU A 299 10.06 8.50 0.15
N LEU A 300 9.40 8.03 -0.88
CA LEU A 300 7.94 8.03 -0.95
C LEU A 300 7.40 6.62 -1.18
N GLU A 301 6.66 6.11 -0.20
CA GLU A 301 5.85 4.90 -0.38
C GLU A 301 4.54 5.23 -1.09
N ARG A 302 4.14 4.40 -2.04
CA ARG A 302 2.95 4.66 -2.87
C ARG A 302 1.64 4.63 -2.05
N PRO A 303 0.64 5.46 -2.41
CA PRO A 303 -0.64 5.52 -1.71
C PRO A 303 -1.57 4.34 -2.00
N ASP A 304 -1.16 3.34 -2.79
CA ASP A 304 -1.97 2.18 -3.16
C ASP A 304 -2.50 1.41 -1.96
N HIS A 305 -1.79 1.53 -0.83
CA HIS A 305 -2.14 0.93 0.46
C HIS A 305 -2.83 1.90 1.42
N LEU A 306 -3.23 3.07 0.92
CA LEU A 306 -3.87 4.08 1.74
C LEU A 306 -5.30 3.70 2.08
N LEU A 307 -5.57 3.45 3.35
CA LEU A 307 -6.91 3.28 3.90
C LEU A 307 -7.36 4.63 4.48
N LYS A 308 -8.03 5.45 3.68
CA LYS A 308 -8.60 6.73 4.11
C LYS A 308 -10.11 6.64 4.26
N PRO A 309 -10.70 7.30 5.29
CA PRO A 309 -12.10 7.64 5.24
C PRO A 309 -12.34 8.53 4.00
N THR A 310 -13.30 8.17 3.17
CA THR A 310 -13.80 9.07 2.13
C THR A 310 -14.63 10.14 2.83
N SER A 311 -14.19 11.39 2.74
CA SER A 311 -14.99 12.57 3.14
C SER A 311 -16.21 12.73 2.25
#